data_55800d56fdff712a687b6450329fb6cb
#
_entry.id   55800d56fdff712a687b6450329fb6cb
#
_cell.length_a   1.000
_cell.length_b   1.000
_cell.length_c   1.000
_cell.angle_alpha   90.00
_cell.angle_beta   90.00
_cell.angle_gamma   90.00
#
_symmetry.space_group_name_H-M   'P 1'
#
loop_
_entity.id
_entity.type
_entity.pdbx_description
1 polymer ?
#
loop_
_entity_poly.entity_id
_entity_poly.type
_entity_poly.pdbx_seq_one_letter_code
_entity_poly.pdbx_strand_id
1 'polypeptide(L)'
;MKTNINYRNLTIISEIYPQHYGSMNEIKRMIIQSKIGGADIVKLQLYDSKKLWGDNRRKYLDVTKDELAEINEFCKFQGIELSASIFDLERVDWCAELNFKTYKIASRSVEDKELCEKILSLGKRTIVSLGMYDYQKNGIPFEENENISYLYCVAKYPTPLYEIKMPDFNKSFFTGYSDHTIG
;
A
#
# COMPACT_ATOMS: atom_id res chain seq x y z
N MET A 1 -3.33 20.24 27.38
CA MET A 1 -4.48 19.51 26.81
C MET A 1 -4.04 18.08 26.52
N LYS A 2 -4.61 17.09 27.22
CA LYS A 2 -4.41 15.69 26.85
C LYS A 2 -5.31 15.41 25.64
N THR A 3 -4.76 15.35 24.46
CA THR A 3 -5.48 14.85 23.28
C THR A 3 -5.76 13.37 23.51
N ASN A 4 -6.99 13.02 23.82
CA ASN A 4 -7.44 11.62 23.79
C ASN A 4 -7.46 11.17 22.34
N ILE A 5 -6.30 10.71 21.84
CA ILE A 5 -6.24 10.03 20.55
C ILE A 5 -6.94 8.70 20.73
N ASN A 6 -8.10 8.54 20.10
CA ASN A 6 -8.80 7.26 20.11
C ASN A 6 -8.13 6.32 19.10
N TYR A 7 -7.12 5.59 19.53
CA TYR A 7 -6.37 4.64 18.72
C TYR A 7 -7.22 3.52 18.10
N ARG A 8 -8.46 3.34 18.54
CA ARG A 8 -9.40 2.34 17.97
C ARG A 8 -9.89 2.66 16.57
N ASN A 9 -9.71 3.91 16.11
CA ASN A 9 -10.11 4.35 14.77
C ASN A 9 -8.91 4.46 13.81
N LEU A 10 -7.72 4.08 14.23
CA LEU A 10 -6.53 4.10 13.39
C LEU A 10 -6.35 2.74 12.71
N THR A 11 -6.23 2.73 11.38
CA THR A 11 -5.83 1.53 10.63
C THR A 11 -4.32 1.50 10.48
N ILE A 12 -3.68 0.44 10.97
CA ILE A 12 -2.24 0.22 10.87
C ILE A 12 -1.95 -0.76 9.74
N ILE A 13 -1.18 -0.33 8.75
CA ILE A 13 -0.80 -1.13 7.59
C ILE A 13 0.70 -1.43 7.66
N SER A 14 1.05 -2.70 7.76
CA SER A 14 2.43 -3.18 7.77
C SER A 14 2.90 -3.48 6.35
N GLU A 15 3.94 -2.76 5.87
CA GLU A 15 4.62 -3.05 4.60
C GLU A 15 5.65 -4.15 4.82
N ILE A 16 5.53 -5.26 4.08
CA ILE A 16 6.46 -6.40 4.19
C ILE A 16 7.37 -6.58 2.96
N TYR A 17 7.36 -5.64 2.04
CA TYR A 17 8.24 -5.60 0.87
C TYR A 17 9.43 -4.63 1.13
N PRO A 18 10.64 -4.94 0.70
CA PRO A 18 11.14 -6.15 0.01
C PRO A 18 11.81 -7.18 0.95
N GLN A 19 11.58 -7.06 2.25
CA GLN A 19 12.31 -7.79 3.29
C GLN A 19 12.12 -9.31 3.24
N HIS A 20 11.14 -9.79 2.49
CA HIS A 20 10.89 -11.23 2.31
C HIS A 20 11.92 -11.92 1.39
N TYR A 21 12.71 -11.17 0.61
CA TYR A 21 13.73 -11.69 -0.31
C TYR A 21 13.27 -12.86 -1.20
N GLY A 22 11.97 -12.88 -1.59
CA GLY A 22 11.37 -13.95 -2.39
C GLY A 22 11.06 -15.24 -1.64
N SER A 23 11.20 -15.27 -0.33
CA SER A 23 10.94 -16.44 0.50
C SER A 23 9.50 -16.45 1.02
N MET A 24 8.71 -17.47 0.64
CA MET A 24 7.36 -17.68 1.17
C MET A 24 7.35 -17.88 2.69
N ASN A 25 8.37 -18.54 3.24
CA ASN A 25 8.50 -18.70 4.69
C ASN A 25 8.71 -17.35 5.39
N GLU A 26 9.52 -16.47 4.82
CA GLU A 26 9.72 -15.13 5.35
C GLU A 26 8.45 -14.28 5.24
N ILE A 27 7.72 -14.36 4.13
CA ILE A 27 6.41 -13.69 3.97
C ILE A 27 5.48 -14.14 5.10
N LYS A 28 5.32 -15.44 5.31
CA LYS A 28 4.45 -15.98 6.37
C LYS A 28 4.91 -15.57 7.77
N ARG A 29 6.21 -15.58 8.03
CA ARG A 29 6.78 -15.11 9.30
C ARG A 29 6.45 -13.63 9.54
N MET A 30 6.63 -12.78 8.52
CA MET A 30 6.35 -11.35 8.62
C MET A 30 4.86 -11.06 8.80
N ILE A 31 3.96 -11.83 8.17
CA ILE A 31 2.51 -11.75 8.39
C ILE A 31 2.17 -12.02 9.86
N ILE A 32 2.71 -13.09 10.45
CA ILE A 32 2.51 -13.41 11.86
C ILE A 32 3.02 -12.27 12.76
N GLN A 33 4.22 -11.77 12.50
CA GLN A 33 4.82 -10.68 13.28
C GLN A 33 4.03 -9.38 13.17
N SER A 34 3.54 -9.05 11.97
CA SER A 34 2.68 -7.89 11.75
C SER A 34 1.38 -8.01 12.55
N LYS A 35 0.76 -9.19 12.55
CA LYS A 35 -0.46 -9.45 13.33
C LYS A 35 -0.20 -9.32 14.82
N ILE A 36 0.87 -9.91 15.35
CA ILE A 36 1.25 -9.81 16.77
C ILE A 36 1.58 -8.35 17.13
N GLY A 37 2.21 -7.61 16.22
CA GLY A 37 2.51 -6.18 16.39
C GLY A 37 1.29 -5.25 16.33
N GLY A 38 0.10 -5.79 16.07
CA GLY A 38 -1.16 -5.02 16.08
C GLY A 38 -1.51 -4.39 14.74
N ALA A 39 -0.91 -4.82 13.62
CA ALA A 39 -1.33 -4.38 12.31
C ALA A 39 -2.71 -4.95 11.94
N ASP A 40 -3.53 -4.12 11.29
CA ASP A 40 -4.83 -4.51 10.75
C ASP A 40 -4.70 -5.11 9.36
N ILE A 41 -3.74 -4.61 8.59
CA ILE A 41 -3.49 -4.97 7.20
C ILE A 41 -2.00 -5.24 7.01
N VAL A 42 -1.65 -6.30 6.29
CA VAL A 42 -0.31 -6.46 5.70
C VAL A 42 -0.34 -6.10 4.23
N LYS A 43 0.73 -5.45 3.75
CA LYS A 43 0.78 -4.97 2.38
C LYS A 43 2.02 -5.48 1.66
N LEU A 44 1.80 -6.04 0.47
CA LEU A 44 2.82 -6.44 -0.51
C LEU A 44 2.99 -5.37 -1.59
N GLN A 45 3.98 -5.59 -2.46
CA GLN A 45 4.08 -4.94 -3.76
C GLN A 45 3.99 -5.99 -4.85
N LEU A 46 3.07 -5.78 -5.82
CA LEU A 46 2.82 -6.71 -6.91
C LEU A 46 3.20 -6.06 -8.23
N TYR A 47 4.18 -6.63 -8.92
CA TYR A 47 4.70 -6.13 -10.18
C TYR A 47 5.38 -7.24 -10.98
N ASP A 48 5.62 -7.00 -12.24
CA ASP A 48 6.61 -7.71 -13.06
C ASP A 48 7.92 -6.91 -13.05
N SER A 49 8.99 -7.52 -12.56
CA SER A 49 10.29 -6.84 -12.43
C SER A 49 10.80 -6.28 -13.75
N LYS A 50 10.65 -7.04 -14.85
CA LYS A 50 11.10 -6.62 -16.16
C LYS A 50 10.32 -5.42 -16.69
N LYS A 51 8.98 -5.42 -16.48
CA LYS A 51 8.11 -4.30 -16.89
C LYS A 51 8.39 -3.05 -16.05
N LEU A 52 8.50 -3.20 -14.73
CA LEU A 52 8.63 -2.06 -13.80
C LEU A 52 10.02 -1.44 -13.76
N TRP A 53 11.08 -2.25 -13.85
CA TRP A 53 12.47 -1.83 -13.67
C TRP A 53 13.31 -1.92 -14.95
N GLY A 54 12.78 -2.53 -16.02
CA GLY A 54 13.51 -2.77 -17.27
C GLY A 54 14.49 -3.94 -17.22
N ASP A 55 14.62 -4.61 -16.08
CA ASP A 55 15.56 -5.73 -15.88
C ASP A 55 15.02 -6.80 -14.91
N ASN A 56 15.74 -7.91 -14.80
CA ASN A 56 15.36 -9.05 -13.96
C ASN A 56 16.14 -9.14 -12.62
N ARG A 57 16.89 -8.11 -12.22
CA ARG A 57 17.70 -8.16 -10.99
C ARG A 57 16.87 -8.34 -9.73
N ARG A 58 15.60 -7.94 -9.76
CA ARG A 58 14.64 -8.07 -8.66
C ARG A 58 13.59 -9.13 -8.89
N LYS A 59 13.76 -10.00 -9.91
CA LYS A 59 12.76 -11.02 -10.25
C LYS A 59 12.46 -11.97 -9.08
N TYR A 60 13.42 -12.19 -8.21
CA TYR A 60 13.22 -12.99 -6.99
C TYR A 60 12.20 -12.39 -6.00
N LEU A 61 11.81 -11.13 -6.19
CA LEU A 61 10.76 -10.45 -5.41
C LEU A 61 9.40 -10.47 -6.11
N ASP A 62 9.33 -10.91 -7.36
CA ASP A 62 8.05 -11.07 -8.05
C ASP A 62 7.24 -12.16 -7.35
N VAL A 63 5.98 -11.87 -7.10
CA VAL A 63 5.02 -12.82 -6.54
C VAL A 63 4.19 -13.36 -7.70
N THR A 64 4.12 -14.67 -7.83
CA THR A 64 3.25 -15.35 -8.80
C THR A 64 1.80 -15.34 -8.34
N LYS A 65 0.86 -15.64 -9.25
CA LYS A 65 -0.57 -15.73 -8.92
C LYS A 65 -0.84 -16.81 -7.86
N ASP A 66 -0.19 -17.97 -7.97
CA ASP A 66 -0.36 -19.08 -7.04
C ASP A 66 0.20 -18.74 -5.64
N GLU A 67 1.37 -18.10 -5.60
CA GLU A 67 1.93 -17.60 -4.35
C GLU A 67 1.04 -16.54 -3.70
N LEU A 68 0.47 -15.63 -4.50
CA LEU A 68 -0.46 -14.63 -3.98
C LEU A 68 -1.72 -15.27 -3.40
N ALA A 69 -2.25 -16.32 -4.04
CA ALA A 69 -3.38 -17.07 -3.52
C ALA A 69 -3.04 -17.76 -2.19
N GLU A 70 -1.86 -18.38 -2.09
CA GLU A 70 -1.37 -19.00 -0.86
C GLU A 70 -1.20 -17.98 0.28
N ILE A 71 -0.62 -16.81 -0.03
CA ILE A 71 -0.46 -15.71 0.93
C ILE A 71 -1.82 -15.21 1.42
N ASN A 72 -2.79 -15.04 0.50
CA ASN A 72 -4.13 -14.58 0.84
C ASN A 72 -4.86 -15.56 1.77
N GLU A 73 -4.79 -16.85 1.50
CA GLU A 73 -5.36 -17.89 2.38
C GLU A 73 -4.66 -17.89 3.75
N PHE A 74 -3.34 -17.73 3.77
CA PHE A 74 -2.59 -17.66 5.02
C PHE A 74 -2.98 -16.41 5.84
N CYS A 75 -3.16 -15.24 5.20
CA CYS A 75 -3.65 -14.04 5.87
C CYS A 75 -5.05 -14.23 6.46
N LYS A 76 -5.97 -14.87 5.72
CA LYS A 76 -7.31 -15.22 6.22
C LYS A 76 -7.22 -16.12 7.45
N PHE A 77 -6.38 -17.15 7.41
CA PHE A 77 -6.16 -18.05 8.55
C PHE A 77 -5.61 -17.30 9.78
N GLN A 78 -4.71 -16.33 9.59
CA GLN A 78 -4.17 -15.51 10.67
C GLN A 78 -5.15 -14.41 11.14
N GLY A 79 -6.27 -14.20 10.45
CA GLY A 79 -7.23 -13.15 10.77
C GLY A 79 -6.65 -11.74 10.57
N ILE A 80 -5.85 -11.54 9.52
CA ILE A 80 -5.33 -10.23 9.10
C ILE A 80 -5.67 -9.98 7.63
N GLU A 81 -5.97 -8.74 7.26
CA GLU A 81 -6.28 -8.39 5.88
C GLU A 81 -5.00 -8.32 5.04
N LEU A 82 -5.07 -8.82 3.79
CA LEU A 82 -4.02 -8.64 2.79
C LEU A 82 -4.39 -7.50 1.83
N SER A 83 -3.43 -6.62 1.59
CA SER A 83 -3.48 -5.56 0.59
C SER A 83 -2.20 -5.57 -0.27
N ALA A 84 -2.19 -4.84 -1.37
CA ALA A 84 -1.00 -4.68 -2.19
C ALA A 84 -0.92 -3.30 -2.86
N SER A 85 0.31 -2.79 -3.00
CA SER A 85 0.63 -1.78 -4.01
C SER A 85 0.76 -2.50 -5.34
N ILE A 86 -0.05 -2.12 -6.33
CA ILE A 86 -0.14 -2.82 -7.61
C ILE A 86 0.43 -1.93 -8.70
N PHE A 87 1.21 -2.51 -9.62
CA PHE A 87 1.96 -1.76 -10.63
C PHE A 87 1.66 -2.18 -12.06
N ASP A 88 0.71 -3.08 -12.30
CA ASP A 88 0.22 -3.45 -13.62
C ASP A 88 -1.20 -4.02 -13.58
N LEU A 89 -1.84 -4.03 -14.75
CA LEU A 89 -3.25 -4.41 -14.91
C LEU A 89 -3.52 -5.88 -14.60
N GLU A 90 -2.59 -6.76 -14.92
CA GLU A 90 -2.72 -8.21 -14.72
C GLU A 90 -2.83 -8.52 -13.21
N ARG A 91 -2.03 -7.84 -12.40
CA ARG A 91 -2.05 -8.03 -10.94
C ARG A 91 -3.27 -7.40 -10.27
N VAL A 92 -3.90 -6.40 -10.91
CA VAL A 92 -5.22 -5.93 -10.49
C VAL A 92 -6.26 -7.04 -10.62
N ASP A 93 -6.24 -7.77 -11.75
CA ASP A 93 -7.15 -8.89 -11.98
C ASP A 93 -6.94 -10.01 -10.95
N TRP A 94 -5.69 -10.38 -10.65
CA TRP A 94 -5.40 -11.36 -9.61
C TRP A 94 -5.98 -10.98 -8.24
N CYS A 95 -5.80 -9.71 -7.85
CA CYS A 95 -6.35 -9.22 -6.59
C CYS A 95 -7.88 -9.21 -6.59
N ALA A 96 -8.51 -8.89 -7.73
CA ALA A 96 -9.96 -8.90 -7.87
C ALA A 96 -10.53 -10.32 -7.77
N GLU A 97 -9.92 -11.30 -8.44
CA GLU A 97 -10.28 -12.72 -8.34
C GLU A 97 -10.14 -13.27 -6.91
N LEU A 98 -9.14 -12.81 -6.17
CA LEU A 98 -8.92 -13.19 -4.76
C LEU A 98 -9.77 -12.38 -3.77
N ASN A 99 -10.66 -11.51 -4.25
CA ASN A 99 -11.56 -10.67 -3.47
C ASN A 99 -10.86 -9.75 -2.45
N PHE A 100 -9.79 -9.08 -2.88
CA PHE A 100 -9.15 -8.07 -2.07
C PHE A 100 -10.13 -6.97 -1.66
N LYS A 101 -10.06 -6.53 -0.39
CA LYS A 101 -10.92 -5.48 0.14
C LYS A 101 -10.31 -4.10 0.01
N THR A 102 -8.97 -4.03 0.10
CA THR A 102 -8.21 -2.78 0.06
C THR A 102 -7.12 -2.85 -1.00
N TYR A 103 -7.06 -1.81 -1.83
CA TYR A 103 -6.08 -1.60 -2.89
C TYR A 103 -5.17 -0.42 -2.56
N LYS A 104 -3.93 -0.42 -3.07
CA LYS A 104 -3.00 0.69 -2.89
C LYS A 104 -2.46 1.17 -4.22
N ILE A 105 -2.65 2.46 -4.49
CA ILE A 105 -1.97 3.19 -5.56
C ILE A 105 -0.73 3.85 -4.95
N ALA A 106 0.45 3.41 -5.38
CA ALA A 106 1.71 3.99 -4.94
C ALA A 106 1.92 5.39 -5.54
N SER A 107 2.70 6.25 -4.87
CA SER A 107 2.95 7.63 -5.33
C SER A 107 3.44 7.72 -6.77
N ARG A 108 4.28 6.77 -7.21
CA ARG A 108 4.80 6.72 -8.58
C ARG A 108 3.77 6.35 -9.64
N SER A 109 2.66 5.74 -9.23
CA SER A 109 1.62 5.23 -10.14
C SER A 109 0.41 6.15 -10.25
N VAL A 110 0.37 7.27 -9.54
CA VAL A 110 -0.78 8.18 -9.51
C VAL A 110 -1.11 8.76 -10.90
N GLU A 111 -0.10 8.92 -11.76
CA GLU A 111 -0.26 9.44 -13.11
C GLU A 111 -0.46 8.36 -14.18
N ASP A 112 -0.42 7.08 -13.79
CA ASP A 112 -0.79 5.95 -14.65
C ASP A 112 -2.32 5.83 -14.71
N LYS A 113 -2.92 6.51 -15.68
CA LYS A 113 -4.38 6.62 -15.80
C LYS A 113 -5.05 5.27 -15.93
N GLU A 114 -4.54 4.41 -16.81
CA GLU A 114 -5.14 3.11 -17.10
C GLU A 114 -5.15 2.22 -15.85
N LEU A 115 -4.04 2.16 -15.14
CA LEU A 115 -3.93 1.41 -13.88
C LEU A 115 -4.88 1.98 -12.81
N CYS A 116 -4.89 3.31 -12.65
CA CYS A 116 -5.73 3.96 -11.65
C CYS A 116 -7.22 3.78 -11.95
N GLU A 117 -7.65 4.00 -13.19
CA GLU A 117 -9.04 3.80 -13.61
C GLU A 117 -9.49 2.36 -13.39
N LYS A 118 -8.64 1.37 -13.71
CA LYS A 118 -8.95 -0.04 -13.48
C LYS A 118 -9.12 -0.34 -11.99
N ILE A 119 -8.23 0.14 -11.12
CA ILE A 119 -8.34 -0.07 -9.67
C ILE A 119 -9.60 0.60 -9.12
N LEU A 120 -9.85 1.85 -9.50
CA LEU A 120 -10.99 2.63 -8.99
C LEU A 120 -12.33 2.07 -9.47
N SER A 121 -12.40 1.51 -10.69
CA SER A 121 -13.60 0.88 -11.22
C SER A 121 -14.10 -0.33 -10.43
N LEU A 122 -13.22 -0.94 -9.60
CA LEU A 122 -13.60 -2.04 -8.72
C LEU A 122 -14.51 -1.60 -7.55
N GLY A 123 -14.62 -0.28 -7.29
CA GLY A 123 -15.45 0.25 -6.19
C GLY A 123 -15.02 -0.21 -4.80
N LYS A 124 -13.75 -0.59 -4.62
CA LYS A 124 -13.19 -1.06 -3.36
C LYS A 124 -12.42 0.05 -2.64
N ARG A 125 -12.18 -0.13 -1.33
CA ARG A 125 -11.33 0.78 -0.57
C ARG A 125 -9.98 0.93 -1.28
N THR A 126 -9.65 2.16 -1.65
CA THR A 126 -8.40 2.47 -2.35
C THR A 126 -7.61 3.51 -1.59
N ILE A 127 -6.38 3.18 -1.25
CA ILE A 127 -5.45 4.06 -0.55
C ILE A 127 -4.46 4.62 -1.56
N VAL A 128 -4.27 5.93 -1.58
CA VAL A 128 -3.43 6.63 -2.57
C VAL A 128 -2.37 7.46 -1.85
N SER A 129 -1.09 7.18 -2.07
CA SER A 129 0.00 8.04 -1.59
C SER A 129 0.35 9.10 -2.60
N LEU A 130 0.60 10.35 -2.15
CA LEU A 130 0.85 11.50 -3.04
C LEU A 130 2.29 12.06 -2.97
N GLY A 131 3.27 11.29 -2.47
CA GLY A 131 4.63 11.77 -2.27
C GLY A 131 5.39 12.16 -3.55
N MET A 132 4.99 11.67 -4.72
CA MET A 132 5.56 12.02 -6.03
C MET A 132 4.61 12.84 -6.90
N TYR A 133 3.40 13.11 -6.42
CA TYR A 133 2.40 13.89 -7.15
C TYR A 133 2.31 15.32 -6.60
N ASP A 134 2.32 16.30 -7.48
CA ASP A 134 2.25 17.72 -7.10
C ASP A 134 0.79 18.13 -6.80
N TYR A 135 0.30 17.68 -5.64
CA TYR A 135 -1.05 18.00 -5.19
C TYR A 135 -1.24 19.49 -4.80
N GLN A 136 -0.16 20.21 -4.55
CA GLN A 136 -0.25 21.66 -4.24
C GLN A 136 -0.62 22.45 -5.50
N LYS A 137 -0.14 22.02 -6.65
CA LYS A 137 -0.42 22.62 -7.95
C LYS A 137 -1.69 22.07 -8.59
N ASN A 138 -1.88 20.74 -8.52
CA ASN A 138 -2.88 20.04 -9.31
C ASN A 138 -4.14 19.65 -8.51
N GLY A 139 -4.16 19.87 -7.18
CA GLY A 139 -5.24 19.38 -6.31
C GLY A 139 -5.19 17.85 -6.11
N ILE A 140 -6.30 17.25 -5.75
CA ILE A 140 -6.42 15.79 -5.63
C ILE A 140 -6.50 15.14 -7.02
N PRO A 141 -5.87 13.97 -7.24
CA PRO A 141 -5.79 13.36 -8.58
C PRO A 141 -7.09 12.70 -9.05
N PHE A 142 -7.99 12.36 -8.15
CA PHE A 142 -9.24 11.64 -8.46
C PHE A 142 -10.42 12.37 -7.82
N GLU A 143 -11.62 12.20 -8.39
CA GLU A 143 -12.85 12.75 -7.81
C GLU A 143 -13.05 12.27 -6.37
N GLU A 144 -13.64 13.12 -5.53
CA GLU A 144 -13.96 12.75 -4.14
C GLU A 144 -14.89 11.54 -4.12
N ASN A 145 -14.46 10.51 -3.39
CA ASN A 145 -15.16 9.25 -3.26
C ASN A 145 -14.89 8.69 -1.86
N GLU A 146 -15.91 8.26 -1.16
CA GLU A 146 -15.80 7.70 0.20
C GLU A 146 -14.86 6.47 0.29
N ASN A 147 -14.66 5.78 -0.82
CA ASN A 147 -13.74 4.64 -0.90
C ASN A 147 -12.27 5.05 -1.09
N ILE A 148 -11.97 6.32 -1.36
CA ILE A 148 -10.60 6.80 -1.59
C ILE A 148 -10.05 7.48 -0.34
N SER A 149 -8.87 7.05 0.08
CA SER A 149 -8.12 7.64 1.20
C SER A 149 -6.76 8.13 0.70
N TYR A 150 -6.45 9.41 0.89
CA TYR A 150 -5.16 9.99 0.51
C TYR A 150 -4.19 9.98 1.68
N LEU A 151 -2.96 9.49 1.44
CA LEU A 151 -1.88 9.51 2.43
C LEU A 151 -0.86 10.58 2.09
N TYR A 152 -0.53 11.40 3.07
CA TYR A 152 0.69 12.20 3.03
C TYR A 152 1.91 11.26 3.03
N CYS A 153 2.92 11.60 2.26
CA CYS A 153 4.13 10.78 2.17
C CYS A 153 5.28 11.63 1.62
N VAL A 154 6.47 11.39 2.13
CA VAL A 154 7.72 11.90 1.55
C VAL A 154 8.33 10.76 0.74
N ALA A 155 8.48 10.94 -0.58
CA ALA A 155 8.98 9.90 -1.49
C ALA A 155 10.51 9.79 -1.46
N LYS A 156 11.05 9.52 -0.27
CA LYS A 156 12.48 9.37 0.00
C LYS A 156 12.70 8.16 0.92
N TYR A 157 13.68 7.33 0.61
CA TYR A 157 13.95 6.08 1.33
C TYR A 157 15.43 5.98 1.74
N PRO A 158 15.78 6.12 3.05
CA PRO A 158 14.88 6.53 4.13
C PRO A 158 14.55 8.03 4.13
N THR A 159 13.41 8.39 4.71
CA THR A 159 13.05 9.79 4.91
C THR A 159 13.71 10.34 6.17
N PRO A 160 14.53 11.41 6.10
CA PRO A 160 15.00 12.09 7.29
C PRO A 160 13.85 12.77 8.04
N LEU A 161 13.83 12.68 9.37
CA LEU A 161 12.74 13.21 10.20
C LEU A 161 12.49 14.71 9.98
N TYR A 162 13.52 15.50 9.71
CA TYR A 162 13.38 16.95 9.47
C TYR A 162 12.71 17.30 8.11
N GLU A 163 12.59 16.36 7.19
CA GLU A 163 11.86 16.54 5.92
C GLU A 163 10.36 16.28 6.04
N ILE A 164 9.92 15.68 7.15
CA ILE A 164 8.51 15.39 7.38
C ILE A 164 7.80 16.65 7.85
N LYS A 165 6.88 17.14 7.01
CA LYS A 165 6.01 18.28 7.34
C LYS A 165 4.58 17.76 7.44
N MET A 166 4.29 17.10 8.59
CA MET A 166 3.00 16.47 8.81
C MET A 166 1.86 17.48 8.63
N PRO A 167 0.86 17.19 7.77
CA PRO A 167 -0.28 18.06 7.61
C PRO A 167 -1.18 18.05 8.85
N ASP A 168 -1.96 19.11 9.02
CA ASP A 168 -3.12 19.06 9.94
C ASP A 168 -4.22 18.24 9.28
N PHE A 169 -4.37 16.98 9.71
CA PHE A 169 -5.35 16.04 9.14
C PHE A 169 -6.80 16.50 9.30
N ASN A 170 -7.09 17.42 10.23
CA ASN A 170 -8.44 17.98 10.39
C ASN A 170 -8.76 19.08 9.36
N LYS A 171 -7.75 19.60 8.66
CA LYS A 171 -7.87 20.71 7.71
C LYS A 171 -7.39 20.36 6.29
N SER A 172 -7.00 19.13 6.08
CA SER A 172 -6.51 18.64 4.78
C SER A 172 -7.35 17.48 4.29
N PHE A 173 -7.21 17.14 3.02
CA PHE A 173 -7.81 15.94 2.43
C PHE A 173 -7.03 14.66 2.77
N PHE A 174 -5.88 14.77 3.40
CA PHE A 174 -5.13 13.59 3.84
C PHE A 174 -5.81 12.93 5.04
N THR A 175 -5.95 11.61 4.97
CA THR A 175 -6.55 10.79 6.02
C THR A 175 -5.53 9.91 6.74
N GLY A 176 -4.26 9.97 6.35
CA GLY A 176 -3.19 9.19 6.95
C GLY A 176 -1.81 9.52 6.41
N TYR A 177 -0.84 8.79 6.91
CA TYR A 177 0.58 8.95 6.60
C TYR A 177 1.18 7.63 6.11
N SER A 178 1.98 7.70 5.05
CA SER A 178 2.83 6.59 4.59
C SER A 178 4.27 6.87 5.01
N ASP A 179 4.72 6.19 6.05
CA ASP A 179 6.02 6.40 6.68
C ASP A 179 7.12 5.67 5.91
N HIS A 180 8.23 6.38 5.69
CA HIS A 180 9.45 5.85 5.06
C HIS A 180 10.70 6.18 5.90
N THR A 181 10.53 6.46 7.18
CA THR A 181 11.65 6.69 8.10
C THR A 181 12.34 5.38 8.48
N ILE A 182 13.51 5.50 9.12
CA ILE A 182 14.11 4.38 9.83
C ILE A 182 13.51 4.39 11.24
N GLY A 183 12.83 3.29 11.60
CA GLY A 183 12.20 3.13 12.90
C GLY A 183 12.42 1.75 13.47
#